data_50dfd2abc3e43f572c9d0e9c0ee0372a
#
_entry.id   50dfd2abc3e43f572c9d0e9c0ee0372a
#
_cell.length_a   1.000
_cell.length_b   1.000
_cell.length_c   1.000
_cell.angle_alpha   90.00
_cell.angle_beta   90.00
_cell.angle_gamma   90.00
#
_symmetry.space_group_name_H-M   'P 1'
#
loop_
_entity.id
_entity.type
_entity.pdbx_description
1 polymer ?
#
loop_
_entity_poly.entity_id
_entity_poly.type
_entity_poly.pdbx_seq_one_letter_code
_entity_poly.pdbx_strand_id
1 'polypeptide(L)'
;MRIGLTGGIAAGKSTVSARLAELGACVIDYDMLARKVVEPGGAALPRIVETFGGQVLRADGTLDRAWLAEHVFGPFAEPGSRERLDSIEHPLIYREAERLEQTERASRPHAVIVHDIPLLAEVVDALPFRFDHIATVEAPEEARIERMVATRGMTRDQACDRIRHQASAAQRLAIADTIINSTQPLEQMFEQVDRLYSQWNEEA
;
A
#
# COMPACT_ATOMS: atom_id res chain seq x y z
N MET A 1 -10.21 5.93 15.35
CA MET A 1 -10.80 5.15 14.24
C MET A 1 -9.70 4.63 13.33
N ARG A 2 -9.83 3.43 12.76
CA ARG A 2 -8.85 2.78 11.85
C ARG A 2 -9.47 2.59 10.47
N ILE A 3 -8.91 3.24 9.44
CA ILE A 3 -9.40 3.20 8.06
C ILE A 3 -8.40 2.45 7.18
N GLY A 4 -8.86 1.47 6.41
CA GLY A 4 -8.09 0.85 5.33
C GLY A 4 -8.27 1.64 4.02
N LEU A 5 -7.20 2.14 3.42
CA LEU A 5 -7.25 2.81 2.12
C LEU A 5 -6.55 1.94 1.08
N THR A 6 -7.26 1.60 0.01
CA THR A 6 -6.73 0.82 -1.10
C THR A 6 -7.17 1.40 -2.44
N GLY A 7 -6.81 0.72 -3.52
CA GLY A 7 -7.21 1.11 -4.88
C GLY A 7 -6.33 0.48 -5.94
N GLY A 8 -6.85 0.36 -7.15
CA GLY A 8 -6.07 -0.16 -8.26
C GLY A 8 -4.86 0.71 -8.63
N ILE A 9 -3.85 0.11 -9.25
CA ILE A 9 -2.69 0.87 -9.75
C ILE A 9 -3.16 2.04 -10.61
N ALA A 10 -2.59 3.22 -10.40
CA ALA A 10 -2.94 4.48 -11.06
C ALA A 10 -4.40 4.94 -10.88
N ALA A 11 -5.13 4.40 -9.91
CA ALA A 11 -6.49 4.87 -9.57
C ALA A 11 -6.51 6.23 -8.86
N GLY A 12 -5.39 6.77 -8.40
CA GLY A 12 -5.33 8.06 -7.71
C GLY A 12 -5.31 7.98 -6.19
N LYS A 13 -5.04 6.79 -5.61
CA LYS A 13 -4.96 6.55 -4.17
C LYS A 13 -4.04 7.55 -3.45
N SER A 14 -2.86 7.85 -4.00
CA SER A 14 -1.91 8.80 -3.41
C SER A 14 -2.45 10.23 -3.30
N THR A 15 -3.31 10.66 -4.23
CA THR A 15 -3.97 11.97 -4.18
C THR A 15 -4.99 12.01 -3.02
N VAL A 16 -5.75 10.94 -2.85
CA VAL A 16 -6.70 10.78 -1.73
C VAL A 16 -5.96 10.69 -0.40
N SER A 17 -4.89 9.90 -0.34
CA SER A 17 -4.04 9.76 0.85
C SER A 17 -3.44 11.10 1.29
N ALA A 18 -2.92 11.90 0.35
CA ALA A 18 -2.41 13.24 0.62
C ALA A 18 -3.52 14.17 1.14
N ARG A 19 -4.72 14.15 0.53
CA ARG A 19 -5.84 14.97 0.99
C ARG A 19 -6.28 14.61 2.41
N LEU A 20 -6.36 13.32 2.75
CA LEU A 20 -6.67 12.87 4.11
C LEU A 20 -5.62 13.35 5.13
N ALA A 21 -4.34 13.34 4.76
CA ALA A 21 -3.27 13.89 5.60
C ALA A 21 -3.40 15.41 5.81
N GLU A 22 -3.75 16.18 4.76
CA GLU A 22 -4.02 17.62 4.86
C GLU A 22 -5.18 17.93 5.81
N LEU A 23 -6.19 17.07 5.85
CA LEU A 23 -7.34 17.20 6.76
C LEU A 23 -7.02 16.82 8.20
N GLY A 24 -5.86 16.24 8.46
CA GLY A 24 -5.38 15.88 9.80
C GLY A 24 -5.40 14.38 10.13
N ALA A 25 -5.73 13.51 9.17
CA ALA A 25 -5.58 12.06 9.37
C ALA A 25 -4.11 11.68 9.57
N CYS A 26 -3.85 10.72 10.43
CA CYS A 26 -2.55 10.06 10.49
C CYS A 26 -2.47 8.99 9.41
N VAL A 27 -1.69 9.23 8.36
CA VAL A 27 -1.53 8.30 7.25
C VAL A 27 -0.31 7.41 7.49
N ILE A 28 -0.53 6.10 7.50
CA ILE A 28 0.52 5.06 7.60
C ILE A 28 0.66 4.42 6.21
N ASP A 29 1.71 4.82 5.51
CA ASP A 29 2.03 4.35 4.16
C ASP A 29 2.83 3.04 4.23
N TYR A 30 2.22 1.95 3.76
CA TYR A 30 2.82 0.61 3.79
C TYR A 30 3.95 0.43 2.78
N ASP A 31 3.96 1.17 1.66
CA ASP A 31 5.09 1.17 0.74
C ASP A 31 6.33 1.82 1.38
N MET A 32 6.12 2.87 2.18
CA MET A 32 7.20 3.49 2.96
C MET A 32 7.71 2.55 4.06
N LEU A 33 6.82 1.85 4.76
CA LEU A 33 7.20 0.88 5.79
C LEU A 33 7.97 -0.30 5.18
N ALA A 34 7.51 -0.85 4.05
CA ALA A 34 8.21 -1.91 3.33
C ALA A 34 9.64 -1.49 2.90
N ARG A 35 9.83 -0.22 2.58
CA ARG A 35 11.17 0.30 2.30
C ARG A 35 12.02 0.40 3.55
N LYS A 36 11.45 0.91 4.64
CA LYS A 36 12.15 1.14 5.92
C LYS A 36 12.64 -0.15 6.57
N VAL A 37 11.83 -1.22 6.57
CA VAL A 37 12.21 -2.47 7.24
C VAL A 37 13.41 -3.18 6.60
N VAL A 38 13.74 -2.85 5.34
CA VAL A 38 14.87 -3.43 4.59
C VAL A 38 16.05 -2.46 4.42
N GLU A 39 16.00 -1.26 4.97
CA GLU A 39 17.14 -0.33 4.98
C GLU A 39 18.28 -0.85 5.87
N PRO A 40 19.51 -0.36 5.71
CA PRO A 40 20.60 -0.66 6.64
C PRO A 40 20.19 -0.37 8.09
N GLY A 41 20.25 -1.39 8.95
CA GLY A 41 19.72 -1.33 10.32
C GLY A 41 18.24 -1.68 10.45
N GLY A 42 17.51 -1.88 9.36
CA GLY A 42 16.14 -2.37 9.37
C GLY A 42 16.05 -3.84 9.77
N ALA A 43 14.96 -4.22 10.44
CA ALA A 43 14.82 -5.54 11.06
C ALA A 43 14.66 -6.69 10.04
N ALA A 44 14.24 -6.41 8.79
CA ALA A 44 14.10 -7.41 7.75
C ALA A 44 15.43 -7.75 7.07
N LEU A 45 16.32 -6.78 6.90
CA LEU A 45 17.53 -6.93 6.11
C LEU A 45 18.41 -8.13 6.54
N PRO A 46 18.73 -8.34 7.84
CA PRO A 46 19.52 -9.51 8.27
C PRO A 46 18.86 -10.84 7.93
N ARG A 47 17.52 -10.93 8.06
CA ARG A 47 16.75 -12.16 7.75
C ARG A 47 16.70 -12.44 6.25
N ILE A 48 16.61 -11.39 5.42
CA ILE A 48 16.67 -11.49 3.97
C ILE A 48 18.05 -12.02 3.55
N VAL A 49 19.13 -11.50 4.14
CA VAL A 49 20.50 -11.96 3.89
C VAL A 49 20.68 -13.43 4.30
N GLU A 50 20.13 -13.82 5.44
CA GLU A 50 20.16 -15.21 5.90
C GLU A 50 19.42 -16.16 4.95
N THR A 51 18.28 -15.70 4.40
CA THR A 51 17.40 -16.52 3.55
C THR A 51 17.86 -16.60 2.10
N PHE A 52 18.34 -15.48 1.53
CA PHE A 52 18.67 -15.35 0.10
C PHE A 52 20.17 -15.24 -0.18
N GLY A 53 21.00 -15.21 0.87
CA GLY A 53 22.45 -15.13 0.75
C GLY A 53 22.98 -13.68 0.65
N GLY A 54 24.30 -13.52 0.83
CA GLY A 54 24.94 -12.20 0.88
C GLY A 54 24.92 -11.42 -0.45
N GLN A 55 24.68 -12.10 -1.59
CA GLN A 55 24.56 -11.49 -2.90
C GLN A 55 23.33 -10.57 -3.05
N VAL A 56 22.40 -10.63 -2.11
CA VAL A 56 21.26 -9.72 -2.03
C VAL A 56 21.66 -8.29 -1.63
N LEU A 57 22.90 -8.11 -1.17
CA LEU A 57 23.43 -6.80 -0.77
C LEU A 57 24.32 -6.19 -1.85
N ARG A 58 24.24 -4.89 -1.99
CA ARG A 58 25.22 -4.08 -2.72
C ARG A 58 26.50 -3.90 -1.89
N ALA A 59 27.55 -3.36 -2.52
CA ALA A 59 28.83 -3.12 -1.87
C ALA A 59 28.75 -2.12 -0.69
N ASP A 60 27.76 -1.24 -0.67
CA ASP A 60 27.49 -0.29 0.39
C ASP A 60 26.63 -0.85 1.55
N GLY A 61 26.30 -2.14 1.50
CA GLY A 61 25.46 -2.83 2.50
C GLY A 61 23.97 -2.59 2.36
N THR A 62 23.52 -1.88 1.32
CA THR A 62 22.08 -1.72 1.03
C THR A 62 21.53 -2.91 0.28
N LEU A 63 20.20 -3.14 0.39
CA LEU A 63 19.51 -4.19 -0.35
C LEU A 63 19.56 -3.91 -1.86
N ASP A 64 20.03 -4.87 -2.64
CA ASP A 64 19.87 -4.86 -4.10
C ASP A 64 18.46 -5.31 -4.49
N ARG A 65 17.56 -4.33 -4.61
CA ARG A 65 16.15 -4.56 -4.96
C ARG A 65 15.98 -5.16 -6.35
N ALA A 66 16.88 -4.86 -7.29
CA ALA A 66 16.82 -5.41 -8.64
C ALA A 66 17.17 -6.89 -8.60
N TRP A 67 18.27 -7.25 -7.92
CA TRP A 67 18.65 -8.65 -7.71
C TRP A 67 17.54 -9.44 -7.01
N LEU A 68 17.00 -8.89 -5.92
CA LEU A 68 15.94 -9.54 -5.15
C LEU A 68 14.66 -9.73 -6.01
N ALA A 69 14.27 -8.73 -6.81
CA ALA A 69 13.12 -8.83 -7.69
C ALA A 69 13.28 -9.94 -8.74
N GLU A 70 14.46 -10.10 -9.33
CA GLU A 70 14.76 -11.16 -10.30
C GLU A 70 14.72 -12.55 -9.67
N HIS A 71 15.13 -12.69 -8.40
CA HIS A 71 15.22 -13.98 -7.69
C HIS A 71 13.95 -14.34 -6.90
N VAL A 72 13.02 -13.39 -6.75
CA VAL A 72 11.74 -13.62 -6.05
C VAL A 72 10.56 -13.63 -7.01
N PHE A 73 10.57 -12.77 -8.03
CA PHE A 73 9.45 -12.60 -8.96
C PHE A 73 9.84 -12.82 -10.42
N GLY A 74 11.13 -12.88 -10.72
CA GLY A 74 11.68 -12.93 -12.06
C GLY A 74 12.10 -14.34 -12.48
N PRO A 75 12.91 -14.42 -13.57
CA PRO A 75 13.29 -15.68 -14.19
C PRO A 75 14.19 -16.57 -13.31
N PHE A 76 14.80 -16.03 -12.26
CA PHE A 76 15.66 -16.77 -11.32
C PHE A 76 14.93 -17.12 -10.02
N ALA A 77 13.60 -16.90 -9.96
CA ALA A 77 12.82 -17.20 -8.76
C ALA A 77 12.71 -18.70 -8.53
N GLU A 78 13.10 -19.15 -7.34
CA GLU A 78 12.85 -20.51 -6.88
C GLU A 78 11.41 -20.65 -6.37
N PRO A 79 10.81 -21.83 -6.43
CA PRO A 79 9.50 -22.08 -5.83
C PRO A 79 9.46 -21.66 -4.36
N GLY A 80 8.45 -20.89 -3.97
CA GLY A 80 8.29 -20.40 -2.60
C GLY A 80 9.16 -19.19 -2.21
N SER A 81 9.94 -18.60 -3.13
CA SER A 81 10.77 -17.42 -2.82
C SER A 81 9.94 -16.23 -2.38
N ARG A 82 8.79 -16.01 -3.03
CA ARG A 82 7.87 -14.94 -2.66
C ARG A 82 7.32 -15.14 -1.26
N GLU A 83 6.82 -16.32 -0.97
CA GLU A 83 6.26 -16.67 0.34
C GLU A 83 7.31 -16.53 1.46
N ARG A 84 8.56 -16.90 1.18
CA ARG A 84 9.69 -16.71 2.12
C ARG A 84 9.93 -15.22 2.38
N LEU A 85 9.98 -14.37 1.34
CA LEU A 85 10.16 -12.93 1.50
C LEU A 85 8.99 -12.31 2.26
N ASP A 86 7.75 -12.61 1.85
CA ASP A 86 6.54 -12.10 2.49
C ASP A 86 6.48 -12.49 3.99
N SER A 87 6.90 -13.72 4.34
CA SER A 87 6.96 -14.19 5.73
C SER A 87 7.98 -13.43 6.60
N ILE A 88 8.99 -12.83 5.98
CA ILE A 88 9.98 -11.99 6.67
C ILE A 88 9.46 -10.55 6.81
N GLU A 89 8.97 -9.96 5.72
CA GLU A 89 8.65 -8.54 5.64
C GLU A 89 7.31 -8.22 6.29
N HIS A 90 6.24 -8.96 6.01
CA HIS A 90 4.88 -8.63 6.45
C HIS A 90 4.75 -8.49 7.98
N PRO A 91 5.27 -9.42 8.83
CA PRO A 91 5.16 -9.25 10.27
C PRO A 91 5.89 -8.02 10.80
N LEU A 92 6.97 -7.60 10.15
CA LEU A 92 7.76 -6.43 10.54
C LEU A 92 7.07 -5.12 10.11
N ILE A 93 6.49 -5.11 8.92
CA ILE A 93 5.68 -4.00 8.41
C ILE A 93 4.47 -3.79 9.32
N TYR A 94 3.72 -4.85 9.65
CA TYR A 94 2.54 -4.76 10.52
C TYR A 94 2.89 -4.27 11.92
N ARG A 95 3.97 -4.77 12.51
CA ARG A 95 4.45 -4.32 13.82
C ARG A 95 4.82 -2.83 13.81
N GLU A 96 5.48 -2.36 12.76
CA GLU A 96 5.83 -0.94 12.65
C GLU A 96 4.59 -0.07 12.42
N ALA A 97 3.62 -0.54 11.63
CA ALA A 97 2.34 0.14 11.46
C ALA A 97 1.58 0.26 12.79
N GLU A 98 1.49 -0.82 13.56
CA GLU A 98 0.86 -0.80 14.89
C GLU A 98 1.59 0.13 15.87
N ARG A 99 2.92 0.13 15.84
CA ARG A 99 3.72 1.05 16.66
C ARG A 99 3.42 2.52 16.35
N LEU A 100 3.34 2.87 15.06
CA LEU A 100 3.00 4.24 14.61
C LEU A 100 1.57 4.61 15.04
N GLU A 101 0.61 3.71 14.85
CA GLU A 101 -0.76 3.91 15.30
C GLU A 101 -0.85 4.13 16.80
N GLN A 102 -0.19 3.29 17.62
CA GLN A 102 -0.17 3.43 19.07
C GLN A 102 0.46 4.77 19.51
N THR A 103 1.55 5.18 18.85
CA THR A 103 2.19 6.48 19.12
C THR A 103 1.22 7.63 18.84
N GLU A 104 0.49 7.56 17.72
CA GLU A 104 -0.49 8.58 17.37
C GLU A 104 -1.66 8.62 18.34
N ARG A 105 -2.23 7.46 18.67
CA ARG A 105 -3.34 7.36 19.64
C ARG A 105 -2.96 7.82 21.04
N ALA A 106 -1.70 7.70 21.44
CA ALA A 106 -1.23 8.19 22.74
C ALA A 106 -1.28 9.72 22.83
N SER A 107 -1.08 10.42 21.70
CA SER A 107 -1.15 11.88 21.62
C SER A 107 -2.53 12.41 21.20
N ARG A 108 -3.21 11.67 20.32
CA ARG A 108 -4.55 11.99 19.78
C ARG A 108 -5.47 10.75 19.85
N PRO A 109 -6.13 10.49 20.99
CA PRO A 109 -6.92 9.26 21.21
C PRO A 109 -8.03 9.05 20.17
N HIS A 110 -8.61 10.12 19.66
CA HIS A 110 -9.69 10.14 18.66
C HIS A 110 -9.20 10.36 17.24
N ALA A 111 -7.91 10.18 16.96
CA ALA A 111 -7.38 10.38 15.61
C ALA A 111 -7.98 9.39 14.61
N VAL A 112 -8.26 9.87 13.40
CA VAL A 112 -8.50 9.03 12.23
C VAL A 112 -7.15 8.55 11.71
N ILE A 113 -6.94 7.22 11.78
CA ILE A 113 -5.71 6.56 11.34
C ILE A 113 -5.98 5.86 10.01
N VAL A 114 -5.29 6.26 8.97
CA VAL A 114 -5.45 5.71 7.62
C VAL A 114 -4.27 4.80 7.30
N HIS A 115 -4.53 3.51 7.16
CA HIS A 115 -3.57 2.54 6.67
C HIS A 115 -3.64 2.49 5.14
N ASP A 116 -2.67 3.12 4.50
CA ASP A 116 -2.55 3.17 3.05
C ASP A 116 -1.86 1.90 2.53
N ILE A 117 -2.69 0.91 2.11
CA ILE A 117 -2.24 -0.43 1.70
C ILE A 117 -2.61 -0.68 0.24
N PRO A 118 -1.64 -0.65 -0.71
CA PRO A 118 -1.93 -0.82 -2.13
C PRO A 118 -2.62 -2.13 -2.49
N LEU A 119 -2.25 -3.23 -1.84
CA LEU A 119 -2.74 -4.59 -2.13
C LEU A 119 -3.64 -5.10 -0.98
N LEU A 120 -4.49 -4.23 -0.41
CA LEU A 120 -5.31 -4.60 0.75
C LEU A 120 -6.25 -5.78 0.43
N ALA A 121 -6.83 -5.81 -0.76
CA ALA A 121 -7.75 -6.89 -1.13
C ALA A 121 -7.08 -8.28 -1.20
N GLU A 122 -5.76 -8.31 -1.39
CA GLU A 122 -4.98 -9.54 -1.42
C GLU A 122 -4.58 -10.03 -0.03
N VAL A 123 -4.53 -9.12 0.97
CA VAL A 123 -3.96 -9.43 2.29
C VAL A 123 -4.92 -9.19 3.45
N VAL A 124 -6.12 -8.65 3.24
CA VAL A 124 -7.04 -8.23 4.31
C VAL A 124 -7.35 -9.31 5.33
N ASP A 125 -7.52 -10.56 4.87
CA ASP A 125 -7.82 -11.70 5.75
C ASP A 125 -6.61 -12.16 6.58
N ALA A 126 -5.39 -11.83 6.14
CA ALA A 126 -4.14 -12.17 6.81
C ALA A 126 -3.63 -11.07 7.76
N LEU A 127 -4.29 -9.91 7.80
CA LEU A 127 -3.89 -8.82 8.69
C LEU A 127 -4.17 -9.18 10.17
N PRO A 128 -3.27 -8.80 11.10
CA PRO A 128 -3.45 -9.09 12.52
C PRO A 128 -4.48 -8.18 13.20
N PHE A 129 -5.11 -7.27 12.48
CA PHE A 129 -6.10 -6.31 12.96
C PHE A 129 -7.23 -6.14 11.95
N ARG A 130 -8.28 -5.43 12.36
CA ARG A 130 -9.42 -5.09 11.51
C ARG A 130 -9.54 -3.58 11.35
N PHE A 131 -10.23 -3.17 10.28
CA PHE A 131 -10.58 -1.79 10.02
C PHE A 131 -12.01 -1.50 10.50
N ASP A 132 -12.24 -0.27 10.92
CA ASP A 132 -13.58 0.24 11.17
C ASP A 132 -14.28 0.51 9.84
N HIS A 133 -13.53 1.07 8.84
CA HIS A 133 -13.96 1.25 7.45
C HIS A 133 -12.85 0.90 6.48
N ILE A 134 -13.25 0.45 5.29
CA ILE A 134 -12.34 0.25 4.15
C ILE A 134 -12.81 1.10 2.97
N ALA A 135 -11.96 2.03 2.54
CA ALA A 135 -12.18 2.85 1.36
C ALA A 135 -11.34 2.37 0.18
N THR A 136 -11.96 2.21 -0.99
CA THR A 136 -11.24 1.94 -2.24
C THR A 136 -11.32 3.10 -3.20
N VAL A 137 -10.18 3.49 -3.78
CA VAL A 137 -10.11 4.51 -4.84
C VAL A 137 -10.18 3.80 -6.18
N GLU A 138 -11.21 4.11 -6.96
CA GLU A 138 -11.47 3.43 -8.22
C GLU A 138 -11.50 4.39 -9.42
N ALA A 139 -11.01 3.87 -10.54
CA ALA A 139 -11.13 4.46 -11.86
C ALA A 139 -11.28 3.33 -12.89
N PRO A 140 -11.97 3.56 -14.02
CA PRO A 140 -12.02 2.61 -15.12
C PRO A 140 -10.62 2.17 -15.57
N GLU A 141 -10.51 0.93 -16.01
CA GLU A 141 -9.23 0.34 -16.42
C GLU A 141 -8.53 1.20 -17.49
N GLU A 142 -9.27 1.66 -18.49
CA GLU A 142 -8.74 2.50 -19.56
C GLU A 142 -8.11 3.79 -19.02
N ALA A 143 -8.79 4.50 -18.13
CA ALA A 143 -8.26 5.72 -17.51
C ALA A 143 -6.96 5.46 -16.71
N ARG A 144 -6.86 4.29 -16.06
CA ARG A 144 -5.66 3.87 -15.32
C ARG A 144 -4.51 3.55 -16.28
N ILE A 145 -4.79 2.89 -17.41
CA ILE A 145 -3.81 2.61 -18.47
C ILE A 145 -3.27 3.94 -19.03
N GLU A 146 -4.16 4.85 -19.43
CA GLU A 146 -3.78 6.18 -19.97
C GLU A 146 -2.90 6.95 -18.98
N ARG A 147 -3.25 6.96 -17.70
CA ARG A 147 -2.43 7.58 -16.64
C ARG A 147 -1.04 6.96 -16.54
N MET A 148 -0.93 5.62 -16.60
CA MET A 148 0.37 4.95 -16.54
C MET A 148 1.24 5.23 -17.75
N VAL A 149 0.66 5.25 -18.93
CA VAL A 149 1.36 5.63 -20.17
C VAL A 149 1.85 7.07 -20.08
N ALA A 150 0.97 8.01 -19.73
CA ALA A 150 1.28 9.43 -19.70
C ALA A 150 2.28 9.83 -18.59
N THR A 151 2.17 9.23 -17.40
CA THR A 151 2.94 9.70 -16.23
C THR A 151 4.14 8.83 -15.88
N ARG A 152 4.15 7.55 -16.31
CA ARG A 152 5.22 6.60 -15.98
C ARG A 152 6.00 6.11 -17.20
N GLY A 153 5.66 6.58 -18.42
CA GLY A 153 6.33 6.19 -19.66
C GLY A 153 6.19 4.70 -20.02
N MET A 154 5.18 4.03 -19.48
CA MET A 154 4.91 2.62 -19.77
C MET A 154 4.29 2.47 -21.16
N THR A 155 4.54 1.31 -21.79
CA THR A 155 3.71 0.90 -22.93
C THR A 155 2.34 0.48 -22.44
N ARG A 156 1.34 0.48 -23.33
CA ARG A 156 -0.02 0.01 -23.02
C ARG A 156 0.00 -1.43 -22.51
N ASP A 157 0.77 -2.31 -23.16
CA ASP A 157 0.88 -3.72 -22.76
C ASP A 157 1.45 -3.87 -21.35
N GLN A 158 2.50 -3.11 -21.02
CA GLN A 158 3.05 -3.08 -19.67
C GLN A 158 2.03 -2.59 -18.62
N ALA A 159 1.23 -1.59 -18.98
CA ALA A 159 0.18 -1.10 -18.09
C ALA A 159 -0.92 -2.15 -17.86
N CYS A 160 -1.38 -2.82 -18.92
CA CYS A 160 -2.34 -3.93 -18.84
C CYS A 160 -1.81 -5.07 -17.97
N ASP A 161 -0.56 -5.46 -18.16
CA ASP A 161 0.06 -6.53 -17.36
C ASP A 161 0.13 -6.17 -15.87
N ARG A 162 0.47 -4.92 -15.55
CA ARG A 162 0.45 -4.43 -14.16
C ARG A 162 -0.94 -4.52 -13.52
N ILE A 163 -1.98 -4.21 -14.27
CA ILE A 163 -3.37 -4.32 -13.79
C ILE A 163 -3.75 -5.77 -13.53
N ARG A 164 -3.38 -6.70 -14.43
CA ARG A 164 -3.70 -8.14 -14.30
C ARG A 164 -3.06 -8.80 -13.09
N HIS A 165 -1.95 -8.26 -12.59
CA HIS A 165 -1.24 -8.78 -11.41
C HIS A 165 -1.79 -8.25 -10.08
N GLN A 166 -2.89 -7.49 -10.08
CA GLN A 166 -3.58 -7.03 -8.88
C GLN A 166 -4.96 -7.66 -8.75
N ALA A 167 -5.51 -7.66 -7.54
CA ALA A 167 -6.92 -7.98 -7.34
C ALA A 167 -7.81 -7.18 -8.29
N SER A 168 -8.83 -7.82 -8.83
CA SER A 168 -9.82 -7.19 -9.70
C SER A 168 -10.58 -6.07 -8.98
N ALA A 169 -11.21 -5.18 -9.73
CA ALA A 169 -12.11 -4.17 -9.15
C ALA A 169 -13.21 -4.84 -8.29
N ALA A 170 -13.78 -5.97 -8.76
CA ALA A 170 -14.79 -6.70 -8.02
C ALA A 170 -14.30 -7.18 -6.65
N GLN A 171 -13.06 -7.67 -6.56
CA GLN A 171 -12.47 -8.10 -5.28
C GLN A 171 -12.21 -6.92 -4.34
N ARG A 172 -11.73 -5.77 -4.85
CA ARG A 172 -11.55 -4.57 -4.03
C ARG A 172 -12.88 -4.00 -3.53
N LEU A 173 -13.89 -3.98 -4.40
CA LEU A 173 -15.25 -3.54 -4.04
C LEU A 173 -15.93 -4.47 -3.02
N ALA A 174 -15.61 -5.76 -3.04
CA ALA A 174 -16.18 -6.74 -2.12
C ALA A 174 -15.72 -6.54 -0.66
N ILE A 175 -14.55 -5.96 -0.44
CA ILE A 175 -14.03 -5.68 0.90
C ILE A 175 -14.28 -4.25 1.37
N ALA A 176 -14.65 -3.34 0.46
CA ALA A 176 -14.81 -1.92 0.75
C ALA A 176 -16.26 -1.57 1.08
N ASP A 177 -16.44 -0.75 2.11
CA ASP A 177 -17.71 -0.11 2.42
C ASP A 177 -17.83 1.30 1.80
N THR A 178 -16.71 1.87 1.35
CA THR A 178 -16.65 3.20 0.76
C THR A 178 -15.89 3.20 -0.57
N ILE A 179 -16.48 3.85 -1.58
CA ILE A 179 -15.89 3.96 -2.92
C ILE A 179 -15.61 5.43 -3.22
N ILE A 180 -14.36 5.75 -3.56
CA ILE A 180 -13.94 7.08 -3.99
C ILE A 180 -13.69 7.03 -5.50
N ASN A 181 -14.50 7.75 -6.28
CA ASN A 181 -14.35 7.80 -7.73
C ASN A 181 -13.36 8.89 -8.14
N SER A 182 -12.24 8.49 -8.72
CA SER A 182 -11.17 9.40 -9.15
C SER A 182 -11.24 9.84 -10.62
N THR A 183 -12.36 9.62 -11.29
CA THR A 183 -12.60 10.13 -12.65
C THR A 183 -13.37 11.44 -12.65
N GLN A 184 -13.89 11.83 -11.51
CA GLN A 184 -14.51 13.15 -11.32
C GLN A 184 -13.44 14.26 -11.34
N PRO A 185 -13.82 15.53 -11.59
CA PRO A 185 -12.95 16.68 -11.36
C PRO A 185 -12.33 16.62 -9.98
N LEU A 186 -11.07 17.06 -9.87
CA LEU A 186 -10.29 16.95 -8.62
C LEU A 186 -11.01 17.58 -7.42
N GLU A 187 -11.66 18.72 -7.64
CA GLU A 187 -12.43 19.42 -6.61
C GLU A 187 -13.59 18.57 -6.07
N GLN A 188 -14.34 17.90 -6.95
CA GLN A 188 -15.44 17.03 -6.53
C GLN A 188 -14.95 15.78 -5.79
N MET A 189 -13.82 15.22 -6.21
CA MET A 189 -13.18 14.12 -5.49
C MET A 189 -12.73 14.60 -4.10
N PHE A 190 -12.14 15.77 -3.98
CA PHE A 190 -11.75 16.35 -2.68
C PHE A 190 -12.96 16.64 -1.79
N GLU A 191 -14.05 17.18 -2.33
CA GLU A 191 -15.31 17.33 -1.56
C GLU A 191 -15.85 16.00 -1.04
N GLN A 192 -15.72 14.91 -1.81
CA GLN A 192 -16.09 13.58 -1.33
C GLN A 192 -15.18 13.13 -0.19
N VAL A 193 -13.85 13.30 -0.33
CA VAL A 193 -12.86 12.93 0.69
C VAL A 193 -13.07 13.74 1.98
N ASP A 194 -13.35 15.06 1.86
CA ASP A 194 -13.59 15.96 2.98
C ASP A 194 -14.83 15.54 3.79
N ARG A 195 -15.93 15.17 3.10
CA ARG A 195 -17.14 14.64 3.75
C ARG A 195 -16.87 13.34 4.48
N LEU A 196 -16.17 12.41 3.85
CA LEU A 196 -15.80 11.13 4.47
C LEU A 196 -14.93 11.32 5.70
N TYR A 197 -13.91 12.17 5.61
CA TYR A 197 -13.06 12.47 6.76
C TYR A 197 -13.84 13.08 7.91
N SER A 198 -14.74 14.04 7.63
CA SER A 198 -15.60 14.65 8.66
C SER A 198 -16.46 13.60 9.37
N GLN A 199 -17.10 12.71 8.60
CA GLN A 199 -17.89 11.61 9.15
C GLN A 199 -17.04 10.70 10.04
N TRP A 200 -15.89 10.23 9.56
CA TRP A 200 -14.99 9.37 10.33
C TRP A 200 -14.44 10.05 11.58
N ASN A 201 -14.23 11.35 11.52
CA ASN A 201 -13.75 12.12 12.67
C ASN A 201 -14.84 12.33 13.74
N GLU A 202 -16.12 12.37 13.35
CA GLU A 202 -17.26 12.43 14.27
C GLU A 202 -17.51 11.06 14.95
N GLU A 203 -17.21 9.96 14.26
CA GLU A 203 -17.36 8.60 14.77
C GLU A 203 -16.16 8.13 15.63
N ALA A 204 -15.00 8.81 15.57
CA ALA A 204 -13.74 8.44 16.22
C ALA A 204 -13.71 8.81 17.70
#